data_ade7b753cb8f54e0eb182d3d442df00c
#
_entry.id   ade7b753cb8f54e0eb182d3d442df00c
#
_cell.length_a   1.000
_cell.length_b   1.000
_cell.length_c   1.000
_cell.angle_alpha   90.00
_cell.angle_beta   90.00
_cell.angle_gamma   90.00
#
_symmetry.space_group_name_H-M   'P 1'
#
loop_
_entity.id
_entity.type
_entity.pdbx_description
1 polymer ?
#
loop_
_entity_poly.entity_id
_entity_poly.type
_entity_poly.pdbx_seq_one_letter_code
_entity_poly.pdbx_strand_id
1 'polypeptide(L)'
;ADFTLPYNLDNLNEANDVMLNIEFRLKKDEGLQKAGDVVAYQQFALREAKGADLSLSENEAKALKAVKLTDKKKEPLLTLQAQNFTLAFDRATGFITRYEVGGNSLLGEGGSLKPNFWRAVTDNDMGAQSQKNFAAWRTPKMKLRSLTVDKKLKTVVAVYNMPAVKSTLHSR
;
A
#
# COMPACT_ATOMS: atom_id res chain seq x y z
N ALA A 1 28.51 -33.69 -9.65
CA ALA A 1 29.52 -32.83 -10.30
C ALA A 1 29.29 -31.41 -9.78
N ASP A 2 30.35 -30.77 -9.30
CA ASP A 2 30.28 -29.37 -8.87
C ASP A 2 30.36 -28.47 -10.10
N PHE A 3 29.63 -27.39 -10.07
CA PHE A 3 29.57 -26.45 -11.15
C PHE A 3 29.66 -25.02 -10.62
N THR A 4 30.62 -24.25 -11.14
CA THR A 4 30.85 -22.86 -10.74
C THR A 4 30.19 -21.95 -11.76
N LEU A 5 29.25 -21.08 -11.31
CA LEU A 5 28.60 -20.08 -12.12
C LEU A 5 29.47 -18.82 -12.21
N PRO A 6 29.85 -18.37 -13.41
CA PRO A 6 30.57 -17.11 -13.59
C PRO A 6 29.57 -15.96 -13.53
N TYR A 7 29.44 -15.31 -12.37
CA TYR A 7 28.64 -14.07 -12.24
C TYR A 7 29.46 -12.98 -11.56
N ASN A 8 29.15 -11.73 -11.87
CA ASN A 8 29.76 -10.56 -11.25
C ASN A 8 28.67 -9.59 -10.79
N LEU A 9 28.73 -9.16 -9.54
CA LEU A 9 27.78 -8.24 -8.91
C LEU A 9 28.28 -6.79 -8.89
N ASP A 10 29.52 -6.52 -9.28
CA ASP A 10 30.21 -5.23 -9.07
C ASP A 10 29.54 -4.07 -9.83
N ASN A 11 28.93 -4.35 -10.98
CA ASN A 11 28.26 -3.35 -11.81
C ASN A 11 26.76 -3.20 -11.53
N LEU A 12 26.23 -3.92 -10.54
CA LEU A 12 24.82 -3.88 -10.21
C LEU A 12 24.55 -2.88 -9.09
N ASN A 13 23.50 -2.05 -9.25
CA ASN A 13 23.10 -1.10 -8.24
C ASN A 13 22.83 -1.81 -6.90
N GLU A 14 23.50 -1.38 -5.82
CA GLU A 14 23.36 -1.95 -4.48
C GLU A 14 21.94 -1.80 -3.91
N ALA A 15 21.15 -0.88 -4.43
CA ALA A 15 19.76 -0.69 -4.04
C ALA A 15 18.80 -1.76 -4.57
N ASN A 16 19.27 -2.69 -5.42
CA ASN A 16 18.43 -3.72 -6.01
C ASN A 16 18.71 -5.10 -5.42
N ASP A 17 17.65 -5.89 -5.23
CA ASP A 17 17.77 -7.32 -5.03
C ASP A 17 18.40 -7.98 -6.25
N VAL A 18 19.27 -8.93 -6.01
CA VAL A 18 19.84 -9.75 -7.09
C VAL A 18 19.54 -11.21 -6.83
N MET A 19 18.77 -11.78 -7.76
CA MET A 19 18.31 -13.17 -7.68
C MET A 19 18.95 -13.99 -8.80
N LEU A 20 19.46 -15.16 -8.44
CA LEU A 20 19.89 -16.17 -9.39
C LEU A 20 18.75 -17.15 -9.61
N ASN A 21 18.27 -17.23 -10.85
CA ASN A 21 17.29 -18.23 -11.26
C ASN A 21 18.01 -19.38 -12.01
N ILE A 22 17.82 -20.59 -11.54
CA ILE A 22 18.31 -21.80 -12.21
C ILE A 22 17.10 -22.57 -12.72
N GLU A 23 17.12 -22.88 -13.99
CA GLU A 23 16.04 -23.62 -14.65
C GLU A 23 16.59 -24.89 -15.29
N PHE A 24 15.90 -25.99 -15.11
CA PHE A 24 16.13 -27.23 -15.86
C PHE A 24 15.09 -27.33 -16.95
N ARG A 25 15.56 -27.46 -18.19
CA ARG A 25 14.72 -27.49 -19.38
C ARG A 25 14.85 -28.79 -20.11
N LEU A 26 13.75 -29.27 -20.69
CA LEU A 26 13.79 -30.44 -21.55
C LEU A 26 14.68 -30.21 -22.78
N LYS A 27 15.53 -31.18 -23.09
CA LYS A 27 16.36 -31.16 -24.31
C LYS A 27 15.61 -31.62 -25.57
N LYS A 28 14.54 -32.38 -25.42
CA LYS A 28 13.69 -32.94 -26.48
C LYS A 28 12.24 -33.01 -26.03
N ASP A 29 11.34 -33.18 -26.99
CA ASP A 29 9.92 -33.40 -26.67
C ASP A 29 9.75 -34.70 -25.86
N GLU A 30 8.92 -34.65 -24.82
CA GLU A 30 8.59 -35.78 -23.96
C GLU A 30 7.10 -35.72 -23.55
N GLY A 31 6.33 -36.69 -24.08
CA GLY A 31 4.88 -36.71 -23.88
C GLY A 31 4.20 -35.45 -24.43
N LEU A 32 3.51 -34.74 -23.53
CA LEU A 32 2.85 -33.46 -23.87
C LEU A 32 3.77 -32.24 -23.76
N GLN A 33 4.96 -32.42 -23.18
CA GLN A 33 5.93 -31.34 -22.98
C GLN A 33 6.85 -31.20 -24.19
N LYS A 34 7.30 -30.00 -24.47
CA LYS A 34 8.15 -29.65 -25.58
C LYS A 34 9.59 -29.40 -25.17
N ALA A 35 10.51 -29.58 -26.13
CA ALA A 35 11.89 -29.14 -25.93
C ALA A 35 11.92 -27.65 -25.53
N GLY A 36 12.66 -27.32 -24.46
CA GLY A 36 12.71 -25.98 -23.88
C GLY A 36 11.74 -25.73 -22.71
N ASP A 37 10.75 -26.60 -22.50
CA ASP A 37 9.85 -26.48 -21.35
C ASP A 37 10.63 -26.62 -20.05
N VAL A 38 10.30 -25.75 -19.07
CA VAL A 38 10.92 -25.76 -17.73
C VAL A 38 10.27 -26.88 -16.91
N VAL A 39 11.08 -27.84 -16.48
CA VAL A 39 10.62 -28.99 -15.67
C VAL A 39 10.96 -28.84 -14.19
N ALA A 40 11.91 -28.00 -13.85
CA ALA A 40 12.23 -27.63 -12.49
C ALA A 40 12.92 -26.27 -12.47
N TYR A 41 12.75 -25.52 -11.39
CA TYR A 41 13.45 -24.26 -11.19
C TYR A 41 13.74 -24.03 -9.71
N GLN A 42 14.77 -23.22 -9.45
CA GLN A 42 15.09 -22.74 -8.12
C GLN A 42 15.60 -21.30 -8.23
N GLN A 43 15.22 -20.47 -7.25
CA GLN A 43 15.70 -19.11 -7.11
C GLN A 43 16.55 -18.98 -5.84
N PHE A 44 17.68 -18.30 -5.96
CA PHE A 44 18.57 -17.99 -4.85
C PHE A 44 18.78 -16.49 -4.76
N ALA A 45 18.66 -15.93 -3.56
CA ALA A 45 19.08 -14.56 -3.30
C ALA A 45 20.60 -14.48 -3.25
N LEU A 46 21.23 -13.78 -4.17
CA LEU A 46 22.67 -13.51 -4.16
C LEU A 46 22.99 -12.25 -3.37
N ARG A 47 22.08 -11.29 -3.39
CA ARG A 47 22.14 -10.05 -2.61
C ARG A 47 20.72 -9.55 -2.38
N GLU A 48 20.42 -9.24 -1.13
CA GLU A 48 19.20 -8.52 -0.79
C GLU A 48 19.45 -7.01 -0.84
N ALA A 49 18.53 -6.27 -1.40
CA ALA A 49 18.58 -4.82 -1.39
C ALA A 49 18.63 -4.33 0.06
N LYS A 50 19.52 -3.41 0.35
CA LYS A 50 19.36 -2.60 1.55
C LYS A 50 18.08 -1.82 1.35
N GLY A 51 17.07 -2.07 2.18
CA GLY A 51 15.78 -1.36 2.12
C GLY A 51 16.04 0.13 1.94
N ALA A 52 15.24 0.78 1.10
CA ALA A 52 15.37 2.22 0.91
C ALA A 52 15.29 2.88 2.28
N ASP A 53 16.35 3.56 2.68
CA ASP A 53 16.31 4.41 3.87
C ASP A 53 15.42 5.59 3.53
N LEU A 54 14.17 5.53 4.00
CA LEU A 54 13.19 6.60 3.86
C LEU A 54 13.36 7.68 4.93
N SER A 55 14.35 7.54 5.83
CA SER A 55 14.68 8.58 6.78
C SER A 55 15.29 9.77 6.05
N LEU A 56 14.83 10.95 6.41
CA LEU A 56 15.43 12.18 5.93
C LEU A 56 16.62 12.54 6.83
N SER A 57 17.74 12.88 6.21
CA SER A 57 18.82 13.54 6.94
C SER A 57 18.33 14.87 7.53
N GLU A 58 18.96 15.34 8.59
CA GLU A 58 18.60 16.64 9.19
C GLU A 58 18.61 17.80 8.18
N ASN A 59 19.52 17.78 7.22
CA ASN A 59 19.64 18.81 6.21
C ASN A 59 18.48 18.74 5.20
N GLU A 60 18.10 17.53 4.76
CA GLU A 60 16.94 17.33 3.90
C GLU A 60 15.66 17.71 4.62
N ALA A 61 15.49 17.31 5.89
CA ALA A 61 14.34 17.70 6.69
C ALA A 61 14.21 19.22 6.88
N LYS A 62 15.34 19.92 7.05
CA LYS A 62 15.39 21.40 7.12
C LYS A 62 15.09 22.06 5.78
N ALA A 63 15.45 21.43 4.66
CA ALA A 63 15.18 21.94 3.32
C ALA A 63 13.71 21.79 2.90
N LEU A 64 12.97 20.90 3.53
CA LEU A 64 11.54 20.72 3.24
C LEU A 64 10.73 21.92 3.73
N LYS A 65 9.88 22.43 2.85
CA LYS A 65 8.91 23.45 3.23
C LYS A 65 7.86 22.86 4.18
N ALA A 66 7.50 23.63 5.20
CA ALA A 66 6.47 23.22 6.16
C ALA A 66 5.14 22.92 5.44
N VAL A 67 4.48 21.85 5.87
CA VAL A 67 3.11 21.53 5.41
C VAL A 67 2.15 22.59 5.93
N LYS A 68 1.44 23.24 5.02
CA LYS A 68 0.36 24.17 5.38
C LYS A 68 -0.89 23.40 5.69
N LEU A 69 -1.35 23.50 6.92
CA LEU A 69 -2.63 22.98 7.37
C LEU A 69 -3.71 24.07 7.27
N THR A 70 -4.80 23.79 6.57
CA THR A 70 -6.00 24.62 6.55
C THR A 70 -7.12 23.87 7.27
N ASP A 71 -7.36 24.26 8.52
CA ASP A 71 -8.37 23.68 9.41
C ASP A 71 -9.42 24.74 9.80
N LYS A 72 -10.19 25.19 8.84
CA LYS A 72 -11.29 26.11 9.06
C LYS A 72 -12.60 25.34 9.23
N LYS A 73 -13.17 25.36 10.42
CA LYS A 73 -14.38 24.56 10.78
C LYS A 73 -15.59 24.77 9.87
N LYS A 74 -15.71 25.95 9.25
CA LYS A 74 -16.82 26.27 8.34
C LYS A 74 -16.61 25.76 6.91
N GLU A 75 -15.39 25.33 6.56
CA GLU A 75 -15.11 24.80 5.23
C GLU A 75 -15.36 23.29 5.19
N PRO A 76 -15.85 22.75 4.07
CA PRO A 76 -16.20 21.32 3.96
C PRO A 76 -14.97 20.41 4.02
N LEU A 77 -13.78 20.96 3.70
CA LEU A 77 -12.55 20.20 3.65
C LEU A 77 -11.54 20.66 4.73
N LEU A 78 -10.84 19.69 5.29
CA LEU A 78 -9.60 19.87 6.00
C LEU A 78 -8.46 19.56 5.05
N THR A 79 -7.56 20.53 4.79
CA THR A 79 -6.55 20.40 3.73
C THR A 79 -5.15 20.51 4.29
N LEU A 80 -4.27 19.60 3.86
CA LEU A 80 -2.82 19.68 4.03
C LEU A 80 -2.18 19.92 2.67
N GLN A 81 -1.30 20.91 2.60
CA GLN A 81 -0.63 21.30 1.37
C GLN A 81 0.86 21.47 1.59
N ALA A 82 1.66 20.87 0.76
CA ALA A 82 3.10 21.08 0.67
C ALA A 82 3.47 21.53 -0.76
N GLN A 83 4.78 21.63 -1.04
CA GLN A 83 5.26 22.15 -2.31
C GLN A 83 4.72 21.39 -3.52
N ASN A 84 4.63 20.09 -3.44
CA ASN A 84 4.28 19.20 -4.55
C ASN A 84 3.16 18.21 -4.23
N PHE A 85 2.49 18.34 -3.07
CA PHE A 85 1.34 17.51 -2.79
C PHE A 85 0.20 18.28 -2.11
N THR A 86 -1.02 17.82 -2.32
CA THR A 86 -2.24 18.27 -1.64
C THR A 86 -3.01 17.06 -1.17
N LEU A 87 -3.38 17.06 0.10
CA LEU A 87 -4.25 16.06 0.70
C LEU A 87 -5.45 16.76 1.34
N ALA A 88 -6.68 16.28 1.07
CA ALA A 88 -7.86 16.85 1.70
C ALA A 88 -8.78 15.76 2.24
N PHE A 89 -9.27 16.02 3.45
CA PHE A 89 -10.27 15.19 4.13
C PHE A 89 -11.63 15.88 4.07
N ASP A 90 -12.64 15.18 3.63
CA ASP A 90 -14.04 15.63 3.72
C ASP A 90 -14.48 15.58 5.19
N ARG A 91 -14.97 16.70 5.71
CA ARG A 91 -15.39 16.80 7.12
C ARG A 91 -16.67 16.05 7.42
N ALA A 92 -17.50 15.80 6.43
CA ALA A 92 -18.74 15.05 6.63
C ALA A 92 -18.49 13.55 6.79
N THR A 93 -17.48 13.03 6.07
CA THR A 93 -17.20 11.60 6.02
C THR A 93 -15.89 11.20 6.71
N GLY A 94 -14.95 12.12 6.85
CA GLY A 94 -13.58 11.84 7.34
C GLY A 94 -12.70 11.12 6.32
N PHE A 95 -13.18 10.92 5.09
CA PHE A 95 -12.42 10.25 4.04
C PHE A 95 -11.51 11.23 3.31
N ILE A 96 -10.43 10.71 2.74
CA ILE A 96 -9.57 11.51 1.86
C ILE A 96 -10.23 11.55 0.49
N THR A 97 -10.62 12.76 0.06
CA THR A 97 -11.32 13.00 -1.22
C THR A 97 -10.47 13.74 -2.25
N ARG A 98 -9.29 14.18 -1.85
CA ARG A 98 -8.28 14.76 -2.72
C ARG A 98 -6.91 14.28 -2.31
N TYR A 99 -6.16 13.73 -3.25
CA TYR A 99 -4.77 13.36 -3.09
C TYR A 99 -4.05 13.64 -4.41
N GLU A 100 -3.21 14.67 -4.40
CA GLU A 100 -2.47 15.13 -5.57
C GLU A 100 -0.99 15.15 -5.27
N VAL A 101 -0.19 14.72 -6.24
CA VAL A 101 1.28 14.76 -6.18
C VAL A 101 1.79 15.27 -7.52
N GLY A 102 2.65 16.29 -7.48
CA GLY A 102 3.22 16.89 -8.68
C GLY A 102 2.18 17.42 -9.68
N GLY A 103 1.02 17.86 -9.19
CA GLY A 103 -0.10 18.33 -10.00
C GLY A 103 -1.01 17.23 -10.56
N ASN A 104 -0.67 15.95 -10.33
CA ASN A 104 -1.48 14.82 -10.79
C ASN A 104 -2.39 14.33 -9.65
N SER A 105 -3.68 14.14 -9.94
CA SER A 105 -4.60 13.50 -9.01
C SER A 105 -4.34 12.00 -8.97
N LEU A 106 -4.21 11.45 -7.75
CA LEU A 106 -4.09 10.01 -7.51
C LEU A 106 -5.44 9.35 -7.27
N LEU A 107 -6.51 10.14 -7.21
CA LEU A 107 -7.90 9.66 -7.09
C LEU A 107 -8.65 9.99 -8.36
N GLY A 108 -9.43 9.03 -8.87
CA GLY A 108 -10.38 9.27 -9.95
C GLY A 108 -11.47 10.27 -9.55
N GLU A 109 -12.20 10.78 -10.51
CA GLU A 109 -13.33 11.70 -10.28
C GLU A 109 -14.35 11.08 -9.32
N GLY A 110 -14.72 11.84 -8.28
CA GLY A 110 -15.62 11.37 -7.22
C GLY A 110 -15.02 10.28 -6.31
N GLY A 111 -13.76 9.87 -6.52
CA GLY A 111 -13.07 8.87 -5.74
C GLY A 111 -12.75 9.33 -4.33
N SER A 112 -12.56 8.37 -3.42
CA SER A 112 -12.09 8.62 -2.06
C SER A 112 -11.29 7.45 -1.52
N LEU A 113 -10.27 7.74 -0.69
CA LEU A 113 -9.62 6.72 0.13
C LEU A 113 -10.41 6.56 1.42
N LYS A 114 -10.84 5.33 1.66
CA LYS A 114 -11.60 4.95 2.85
C LYS A 114 -11.15 3.57 3.33
N PRO A 115 -11.23 3.28 4.62
CA PRO A 115 -10.94 1.96 5.16
C PRO A 115 -11.82 0.89 4.50
N ASN A 116 -11.20 -0.23 4.14
CA ASN A 116 -11.88 -1.38 3.56
C ASN A 116 -11.60 -2.61 4.43
N PHE A 117 -12.65 -3.37 4.74
CA PHE A 117 -12.59 -4.56 5.59
C PHE A 117 -13.00 -5.84 4.86
N TRP A 118 -13.11 -5.74 3.53
CA TRP A 118 -13.58 -6.86 2.73
C TRP A 118 -12.65 -7.13 1.55
N ARG A 119 -12.44 -8.39 1.25
CA ARG A 119 -11.77 -8.86 0.05
C ARG A 119 -12.69 -9.82 -0.71
N ALA A 120 -12.34 -10.15 -1.94
CA ALA A 120 -12.98 -11.25 -2.66
C ALA A 120 -12.86 -12.55 -1.84
N VAL A 121 -13.94 -13.29 -1.74
CA VAL A 121 -13.97 -14.58 -1.01
C VAL A 121 -13.29 -15.66 -1.84
N THR A 122 -12.56 -16.52 -1.15
CA THR A 122 -11.95 -17.74 -1.71
C THR A 122 -12.86 -18.95 -1.46
N ASP A 123 -12.53 -20.10 -2.06
CA ASP A 123 -13.24 -21.36 -1.84
C ASP A 123 -13.23 -21.76 -0.35
N ASN A 124 -12.11 -21.55 0.34
CA ASN A 124 -12.01 -21.79 1.78
C ASN A 124 -12.95 -20.90 2.59
N ASP A 125 -13.05 -19.61 2.21
CA ASP A 125 -13.99 -18.70 2.85
C ASP A 125 -15.44 -19.15 2.62
N MET A 126 -15.76 -19.62 1.41
CA MET A 126 -17.08 -20.16 1.08
C MET A 126 -17.39 -21.44 1.87
N GLY A 127 -16.43 -22.33 1.98
CA GLY A 127 -16.55 -23.56 2.80
C GLY A 127 -16.80 -23.23 4.27
N ALA A 128 -16.10 -22.25 4.83
CA ALA A 128 -16.28 -21.75 6.19
C ALA A 128 -17.51 -20.83 6.36
N GLN A 129 -18.26 -20.55 5.27
CA GLN A 129 -19.38 -19.62 5.23
C GLN A 129 -19.03 -18.18 5.67
N SER A 130 -17.76 -17.77 5.52
CA SER A 130 -17.28 -16.46 5.95
C SER A 130 -18.05 -15.32 5.30
N GLN A 131 -18.44 -15.45 4.02
CA GLN A 131 -19.26 -14.48 3.29
C GLN A 131 -20.66 -14.26 3.91
N LYS A 132 -21.16 -15.21 4.68
CA LYS A 132 -22.42 -15.10 5.42
C LYS A 132 -22.18 -14.61 6.84
N ASN A 133 -21.26 -15.25 7.56
CA ASN A 133 -21.00 -15.01 8.97
C ASN A 133 -20.42 -13.61 9.22
N PHE A 134 -19.63 -13.08 8.26
CA PHE A 134 -19.00 -11.75 8.34
C PHE A 134 -19.57 -10.75 7.34
N ALA A 135 -20.76 -10.99 6.78
CA ALA A 135 -21.39 -10.12 5.78
C ALA A 135 -21.48 -8.64 6.21
N ALA A 136 -21.67 -8.37 7.50
CA ALA A 136 -21.73 -7.02 8.05
C ALA A 136 -20.44 -6.21 7.84
N TRP A 137 -19.28 -6.89 7.72
CA TRP A 137 -17.99 -6.25 7.46
C TRP A 137 -17.81 -5.80 5.99
N ARG A 138 -18.63 -6.29 5.08
CA ARG A 138 -18.61 -5.86 3.67
C ARG A 138 -19.01 -4.40 3.53
N THR A 139 -19.98 -3.95 4.34
CA THR A 139 -20.46 -2.57 4.37
C THR A 139 -20.73 -2.16 5.82
N PRO A 140 -19.72 -1.88 6.63
CA PRO A 140 -19.87 -1.68 8.08
C PRO A 140 -20.56 -0.36 8.46
N LYS A 141 -21.01 0.45 7.47
CA LYS A 141 -21.70 1.74 7.67
C LYS A 141 -20.93 2.66 8.62
N MET A 142 -19.71 2.99 8.25
CA MET A 142 -18.86 3.91 9.02
C MET A 142 -19.53 5.27 9.17
N LYS A 143 -19.81 5.68 10.42
CA LYS A 143 -20.33 6.99 10.79
C LYS A 143 -19.22 7.78 11.45
N LEU A 144 -18.79 8.89 10.85
CA LEU A 144 -17.77 9.74 11.42
C LEU A 144 -18.26 10.29 12.78
N ARG A 145 -17.46 10.07 13.81
CA ARG A 145 -17.67 10.60 15.17
C ARG A 145 -16.87 11.87 15.38
N SER A 146 -15.63 11.86 14.93
CA SER A 146 -14.74 13.03 15.03
C SER A 146 -13.66 13.00 13.96
N LEU A 147 -13.26 14.18 13.50
CA LEU A 147 -12.08 14.43 12.67
C LEU A 147 -11.25 15.48 13.39
N THR A 148 -10.07 15.12 13.86
CA THR A 148 -9.20 15.97 14.66
C THR A 148 -7.78 16.00 14.12
N VAL A 149 -7.09 17.11 14.37
CA VAL A 149 -5.67 17.26 14.03
C VAL A 149 -4.85 17.28 15.30
N ASP A 150 -3.93 16.34 15.42
CA ASP A 150 -2.89 16.40 16.42
C ASP A 150 -1.68 17.17 15.85
N LYS A 151 -1.52 18.41 16.28
CA LYS A 151 -0.44 19.29 15.80
C LYS A 151 0.94 18.85 16.32
N LYS A 152 1.01 18.18 17.47
CA LYS A 152 2.28 17.68 18.03
C LYS A 152 2.78 16.48 17.25
N LEU A 153 1.89 15.53 17.02
CA LEU A 153 2.19 14.32 16.26
C LEU A 153 2.09 14.52 14.74
N LYS A 154 1.66 15.70 14.28
CA LYS A 154 1.43 16.03 12.85
C LYS A 154 0.54 15.00 12.16
N THR A 155 -0.51 14.57 12.84
CA THR A 155 -1.43 13.54 12.37
C THR A 155 -2.85 14.05 12.28
N VAL A 156 -3.62 13.51 11.34
CA VAL A 156 -5.07 13.66 11.27
C VAL A 156 -5.70 12.36 11.75
N VAL A 157 -6.61 12.45 12.70
CA VAL A 157 -7.28 11.28 13.27
C VAL A 157 -8.77 11.36 12.99
N ALA A 158 -9.29 10.36 12.29
CA ALA A 158 -10.72 10.17 12.06
C ALA A 158 -11.22 8.98 12.91
N VAL A 159 -12.25 9.23 13.72
CA VAL A 159 -12.88 8.20 14.56
C VAL A 159 -14.26 7.90 14.01
N TYR A 160 -14.52 6.62 13.75
CA TYR A 160 -15.78 6.14 13.19
C TYR A 160 -16.48 5.21 14.16
N ASN A 161 -17.80 5.35 14.28
CA ASN A 161 -18.65 4.34 14.86
C ASN A 161 -19.19 3.42 13.75
N MET A 162 -19.05 2.11 13.94
CA MET A 162 -19.50 1.08 13.00
C MET A 162 -20.54 0.18 13.65
N PRO A 163 -21.81 0.64 13.74
CA PRO A 163 -22.84 -0.06 14.51
C PRO A 163 -23.17 -1.45 13.97
N ALA A 164 -23.05 -1.68 12.66
CA ALA A 164 -23.33 -2.96 12.04
C ALA A 164 -22.39 -4.08 12.53
N VAL A 165 -21.18 -3.74 12.96
CA VAL A 165 -20.17 -4.66 13.49
C VAL A 165 -19.84 -4.38 14.95
N LYS A 166 -20.61 -3.51 15.62
CA LYS A 166 -20.47 -3.14 17.04
C LYS A 166 -19.04 -2.71 17.40
N SER A 167 -18.39 -1.96 16.52
CA SER A 167 -16.98 -1.59 16.66
C SER A 167 -16.75 -0.10 16.43
N THR A 168 -15.60 0.37 16.88
CA THR A 168 -15.09 1.72 16.62
C THR A 168 -13.79 1.61 15.86
N LEU A 169 -13.62 2.42 14.81
CA LEU A 169 -12.38 2.52 14.05
C LEU A 169 -11.69 3.84 14.34
N HIS A 170 -10.40 3.78 14.62
CA HIS A 170 -9.51 4.94 14.68
C HIS A 170 -8.59 4.87 13.44
N SER A 171 -8.81 5.75 12.48
CA SER A 171 -7.94 5.92 11.32
C SER A 171 -6.98 7.07 11.58
N ARG A 172 -5.69 6.80 11.40
CA ARG A 172 -4.61 7.75 11.71
C ARG A 172 -3.64 7.85 10.54
#